data_2edd95d8301e1aba2a75fdafecc0cafa
#
_entry.id   2edd95d8301e1aba2a75fdafecc0cafa
#
_cell.length_a   1.000
_cell.length_b   1.000
_cell.length_c   1.000
_cell.angle_alpha   90.00
_cell.angle_beta   90.00
_cell.angle_gamma   90.00
#
_symmetry.space_group_name_H-M   'P 1'
#
loop_
_entity.id
_entity.type
_entity.pdbx_description
1 polymer ?
#
loop_
_entity_poly.entity_id
_entity_poly.type
_entity_poly.pdbx_seq_one_letter_code
_entity_poly.pdbx_strand_id
1 'polypeptide(L)'
;MEKDQKDMIGEIINAFEKYAEHQAFVINDIAYTYRQLSETVYKISTLINERKDKIIGIIAEDKLETYASILAVLISGKTYVIL
;
A
#
# COMPACT_ATOMS: atom_id res chain seq x y z
N MET A 1 13.46 19.00 -8.07
CA MET A 1 12.20 19.35 -7.39
C MET A 1 11.63 18.11 -6.75
N GLU A 2 11.36 18.17 -5.48
CA GLU A 2 10.78 17.05 -4.77
C GLU A 2 9.29 16.97 -5.03
N LYS A 3 8.80 15.75 -5.20
CA LYS A 3 7.36 15.51 -5.24
C LYS A 3 6.85 15.45 -3.81
N ASP A 4 5.70 16.04 -3.55
CA ASP A 4 5.08 15.86 -2.27
C ASP A 4 4.42 14.47 -2.19
N GLN A 5 3.99 14.09 -1.00
CA GLN A 5 3.38 12.78 -0.75
C GLN A 5 2.11 12.57 -1.58
N LYS A 6 1.37 13.63 -1.80
CA LYS A 6 0.11 13.58 -2.55
C LYS A 6 0.34 13.18 -4.00
N ASP A 7 1.39 13.72 -4.63
CA ASP A 7 1.75 13.36 -6.01
C ASP A 7 2.20 11.92 -6.11
N MET A 8 2.97 11.46 -5.13
CA MET A 8 3.43 10.07 -5.07
C MET A 8 2.25 9.10 -4.94
N ILE A 9 1.27 9.43 -4.12
CA ILE A 9 0.07 8.61 -3.93
C ILE A 9 -0.70 8.53 -5.25
N GLY A 10 -0.87 9.64 -5.94
CA GLY A 10 -1.54 9.67 -7.24
C GLY A 10 -0.85 8.79 -8.27
N GLU A 11 0.47 8.78 -8.29
CA GLU A 11 1.25 7.91 -9.18
C GLU A 11 1.05 6.43 -8.85
N ILE A 12 1.00 6.08 -7.57
CA ILE A 12 0.79 4.70 -7.13
C ILE A 12 -0.59 4.21 -7.57
N ILE A 13 -1.63 5.00 -7.31
CA ILE A 13 -3.00 4.65 -7.70
C ILE A 13 -3.11 4.50 -9.22
N ASN A 14 -2.48 5.40 -9.95
CA ASN A 14 -2.46 5.35 -11.40
C ASN A 14 -1.80 4.07 -11.93
N ALA A 15 -0.71 3.65 -11.28
CA ALA A 15 -0.03 2.42 -11.63
C ALA A 15 -0.91 1.19 -11.40
N PHE A 16 -1.72 1.19 -10.34
CA PHE A 16 -2.65 0.09 -10.07
C PHE A 16 -3.63 -0.12 -11.24
N GLU A 17 -4.09 0.95 -11.83
CA GLU A 17 -5.04 0.88 -12.94
C GLU A 17 -4.34 0.55 -14.26
N LYS A 18 -3.24 1.24 -14.53
CA LYS A 18 -2.54 1.14 -15.82
C LYS A 18 -1.79 -0.18 -15.98
N TYR A 19 -1.22 -0.69 -14.90
CA TYR A 19 -0.36 -1.88 -14.92
C TYR A 19 -0.94 -3.05 -14.13
N ALA A 20 -2.27 -3.15 -14.04
CA ALA A 20 -2.94 -4.12 -13.20
C ALA A 20 -2.43 -5.55 -13.35
N GLU A 21 -2.17 -5.98 -14.58
CA GLU A 21 -1.73 -7.35 -14.86
C GLU A 21 -0.21 -7.52 -14.83
N HIS A 22 0.53 -6.44 -14.59
CA HIS A 22 2.00 -6.51 -14.51
C HIS A 22 2.43 -6.94 -13.11
N GLN A 23 3.57 -7.59 -13.04
CA GLN A 23 4.18 -7.99 -11.78
C GLN A 23 4.61 -6.76 -10.98
N ALA A 24 4.17 -6.68 -9.74
CA ALA A 24 4.57 -5.62 -8.82
C ALA A 24 5.70 -6.06 -7.89
N PHE A 25 5.58 -7.26 -7.31
CA PHE A 25 6.55 -7.80 -6.34
C PHE A 25 6.76 -9.28 -6.56
N VAL A 26 7.94 -9.75 -6.13
CA VAL A 26 8.18 -11.18 -5.90
C VAL A 26 8.54 -11.33 -4.43
N ILE A 27 7.80 -12.14 -3.71
CA ILE A 27 8.02 -12.41 -2.30
C ILE A 27 8.04 -13.92 -2.11
N ASN A 28 9.15 -14.46 -1.58
CA ASN A 28 9.31 -15.90 -1.37
C ASN A 28 8.99 -16.71 -2.64
N ASP A 29 9.53 -16.27 -3.77
CA ASP A 29 9.37 -16.88 -5.09
C ASP A 29 7.94 -16.83 -5.65
N ILE A 30 7.04 -16.11 -5.03
CA ILE A 30 5.68 -15.91 -5.52
C ILE A 30 5.56 -14.52 -6.12
N ALA A 31 5.15 -14.44 -7.40
CA ALA A 31 4.94 -13.17 -8.08
C ALA A 31 3.53 -12.64 -7.79
N TYR A 32 3.44 -11.37 -7.44
CA TYR A 32 2.17 -10.68 -7.19
C TYR A 32 2.01 -9.56 -8.22
N THR A 33 0.82 -9.47 -8.80
CA THR A 33 0.51 -8.40 -9.76
C THR A 33 0.09 -7.11 -9.05
N TYR A 34 0.08 -6.01 -9.78
CA TYR A 34 -0.46 -4.75 -9.27
C TYR A 34 -1.93 -4.89 -8.89
N ARG A 35 -2.69 -5.72 -9.60
CA ARG A 35 -4.08 -6.00 -9.25
C ARG A 35 -4.20 -6.62 -7.86
N GLN A 36 -3.41 -7.65 -7.58
CA GLN A 36 -3.42 -8.31 -6.29
C GLN A 36 -2.99 -7.34 -5.17
N LEU A 37 -1.97 -6.55 -5.44
CA LEU A 37 -1.51 -5.53 -4.50
C LEU A 37 -2.62 -4.50 -4.23
N SER A 38 -3.25 -3.97 -5.28
CA SER A 38 -4.28 -2.95 -5.14
C SER A 38 -5.51 -3.46 -4.38
N GLU A 39 -5.93 -4.69 -4.64
CA GLU A 39 -7.06 -5.30 -3.94
C GLU A 39 -6.77 -5.39 -2.43
N THR A 40 -5.56 -5.82 -2.08
CA THR A 40 -5.14 -5.91 -0.69
C THR A 40 -5.03 -4.53 -0.05
N VAL A 41 -4.47 -3.56 -0.77
CA VAL A 41 -4.35 -2.18 -0.30
C VAL A 41 -5.72 -1.59 0.01
N TYR A 42 -6.68 -1.76 -0.89
CA TYR A 42 -8.02 -1.18 -0.69
C TYR A 42 -8.78 -1.83 0.45
N LYS A 43 -8.65 -3.14 0.65
CA LYS A 43 -9.24 -3.81 1.81
C LYS A 43 -8.68 -3.25 3.11
N ILE A 44 -7.36 -3.12 3.19
CA ILE A 44 -6.69 -2.61 4.38
C ILE A 44 -7.03 -1.14 4.60
N SER A 45 -7.06 -0.33 3.54
CA SER A 45 -7.38 1.08 3.68
C SER A 45 -8.80 1.31 4.20
N THR A 46 -9.75 0.45 3.84
CA THR A 46 -11.09 0.52 4.39
C THR A 46 -11.09 0.35 5.92
N LEU A 47 -10.32 -0.62 6.41
CA LEU A 47 -10.18 -0.85 7.84
C LEU A 47 -9.47 0.32 8.54
N ILE A 48 -8.42 0.85 7.91
CA ILE A 48 -7.66 1.97 8.46
C ILE A 48 -8.50 3.24 8.54
N ASN A 49 -9.33 3.49 7.53
CA ASN A 49 -10.18 4.69 7.49
C ASN A 49 -11.26 4.69 8.55
N GLU A 50 -11.64 3.51 9.07
CA GLU A 50 -12.60 3.41 10.16
C GLU A 50 -11.97 3.80 11.51
N ARG A 51 -10.65 3.84 11.60
CA ARG A 51 -9.95 4.18 12.83
C ARG A 51 -9.70 5.68 12.90
N LYS A 52 -9.78 6.21 14.11
CA LYS A 52 -9.49 7.63 14.36
C LYS A 52 -8.00 7.89 14.58
N ASP A 53 -7.22 6.85 14.82
CA ASP A 53 -5.78 6.97 15.03
C ASP A 53 -5.09 7.49 13.78
N LYS A 54 -4.15 8.42 13.97
CA LYS A 54 -3.36 8.97 12.86
C LYS A 54 -2.08 8.20 12.63
N ILE A 55 -1.65 7.41 13.62
CA ILE A 55 -0.44 6.62 13.56
C ILE A 55 -0.84 5.15 13.64
N ILE A 56 -0.40 4.36 12.67
CA ILE A 56 -0.73 2.95 12.56
C ILE A 56 0.54 2.13 12.72
N GLY A 57 0.55 1.20 13.68
CA GLY A 57 1.65 0.27 13.87
C GLY A 57 1.54 -0.88 12.89
N ILE A 58 2.65 -1.23 12.25
CA ILE A 58 2.71 -2.33 11.28
C ILE A 58 3.79 -3.31 11.73
N ILE A 59 3.43 -4.59 11.83
CA ILE A 59 4.40 -5.64 12.09
C ILE A 59 5.03 -6.01 10.76
N ALA A 60 6.34 -5.77 10.63
CA ALA A 60 7.05 -6.02 9.40
C ALA A 60 7.32 -7.52 9.23
N GLU A 61 6.74 -8.10 8.20
CA GLU A 61 6.98 -9.46 7.77
C GLU A 61 7.20 -9.45 6.25
N ASP A 62 7.79 -10.50 5.72
CA ASP A 62 8.00 -10.59 4.27
C ASP A 62 6.75 -11.18 3.60
N LYS A 63 5.69 -10.39 3.61
CA LYS A 63 4.38 -10.75 3.08
C LYS A 63 3.78 -9.60 2.30
N LEU A 64 2.90 -9.92 1.36
CA LEU A 64 2.19 -8.91 0.58
C LEU A 64 1.43 -7.94 1.48
N GLU A 65 0.83 -8.43 2.56
CA GLU A 65 0.04 -7.62 3.49
C GLU A 65 0.88 -6.53 4.16
N THR A 66 2.15 -6.78 4.43
CA THR A 66 3.03 -5.77 5.01
C THR A 66 3.22 -4.59 4.05
N TYR A 67 3.55 -4.88 2.80
CA TYR A 67 3.75 -3.84 1.79
C TYR A 67 2.44 -3.12 1.47
N ALA A 68 1.36 -3.87 1.38
CA ALA A 68 0.04 -3.30 1.14
C ALA A 68 -0.40 -2.41 2.30
N SER A 69 -0.07 -2.77 3.54
CA SER A 69 -0.39 -1.97 4.72
C SER A 69 0.32 -0.63 4.72
N ILE A 70 1.60 -0.60 4.34
CA ILE A 70 2.36 0.64 4.22
C ILE A 70 1.69 1.57 3.21
N LEU A 71 1.35 1.05 2.03
CA LEU A 71 0.70 1.84 1.00
C LEU A 71 -0.68 2.31 1.43
N ALA A 72 -1.45 1.44 2.10
CA ALA A 72 -2.78 1.78 2.58
C ALA A 72 -2.74 2.92 3.61
N VAL A 73 -1.76 2.89 4.51
CA VAL A 73 -1.59 3.96 5.50
C VAL A 73 -1.28 5.28 4.81
N LEU A 74 -0.37 5.27 3.84
CA LEU A 74 0.01 6.47 3.09
C LEU A 74 -1.15 7.03 2.29
N ILE A 75 -1.90 6.16 1.61
CA ILE A 75 -3.07 6.57 0.82
C ILE A 75 -4.15 7.18 1.71
N SER A 76 -4.28 6.68 2.93
CA SER A 76 -5.25 7.18 3.91
C SER A 76 -4.80 8.48 4.58
N GLY A 77 -3.64 9.01 4.24
CA GLY A 77 -3.12 10.23 4.83
C GLY A 77 -2.64 10.09 6.26
N LYS A 78 -2.30 8.86 6.66
CA LYS A 78 -1.83 8.56 8.01
C LYS A 78 -0.35 8.27 8.02
N THR A 79 0.20 8.07 9.21
CA THR A 79 1.62 7.75 9.40
C THR A 79 1.74 6.32 9.90
N TYR A 80 2.74 5.59 9.42
CA TYR A 80 3.00 4.24 9.91
C TYR A 80 4.27 4.21 10.77
N VAL A 81 4.30 3.22 11.66
CA VAL A 81 5.48 2.90 12.47
C VAL A 81 5.71 1.40 12.38
N ILE A 82 6.93 1.00 12.08
CA ILE A 82 7.28 -0.42 12.02
C ILE A 82 7.58 -0.90 13.44
N LEU A 83 6.94 -1.98 13.81
CA LEU A 83 7.08 -2.57 15.15
C LEU A 83 8.10 -3.69 15.17
#